data_c9a9d841abaf19f63d7d21cc92cefe69
#
_entry.id   c9a9d841abaf19f63d7d21cc92cefe69
#
_cell.length_a   1.000
_cell.length_b   1.000
_cell.length_c   1.000
_cell.angle_alpha   90.00
_cell.angle_beta   90.00
_cell.angle_gamma   90.00
#
_symmetry.space_group_name_H-M   'P 1'
#
loop_
_entity.id
_entity.type
_entity.pdbx_description
1 polymer ?
#
loop_
_entity_poly.entity_id
_entity_poly.type
_entity_poly.pdbx_seq_one_letter_code
_entity_poly.pdbx_strand_id
1 'polypeptide(L)'
;MKKCLFLLIIVVLLLSLKITNDTKYIIEKKEEIGYIIIPKINLERPLYPINSKENTIEKNIAILKESIMPDETNSILILAAHSGTGKIAFFEQLDQLTINDEIIISYHNKNYTYQVKDIWEEKKNGYININKELKKQLVLTTCSPKKDNTQLIINCTIKES
;
A
#
# COMPACT_ATOMS: atom_id res chain seq x y z
N MET A 1 -49.59 -19.74 -19.31
CA MET A 1 -48.98 -20.01 -17.98
C MET A 1 -47.52 -20.44 -18.02
N LYS A 2 -47.10 -21.45 -18.80
CA LYS A 2 -45.67 -21.92 -18.85
C LYS A 2 -44.66 -20.85 -19.26
N LYS A 3 -44.98 -19.96 -20.23
CA LYS A 3 -44.08 -18.89 -20.66
C LYS A 3 -43.87 -17.81 -19.58
N CYS A 4 -44.90 -17.50 -18.78
CA CYS A 4 -44.80 -16.52 -17.71
C CYS A 4 -43.95 -17.04 -16.55
N LEU A 5 -44.07 -18.33 -16.22
CA LEU A 5 -43.24 -19.00 -15.20
C LEU A 5 -41.77 -19.04 -15.62
N PHE A 6 -41.45 -19.31 -16.89
CA PHE A 6 -40.12 -19.33 -17.43
C PHE A 6 -39.45 -17.95 -17.38
N LEU A 7 -40.18 -16.89 -17.71
CA LEU A 7 -39.71 -15.51 -17.62
C LEU A 7 -39.40 -15.12 -16.17
N LEU A 8 -40.24 -15.54 -15.23
CA LEU A 8 -40.03 -15.28 -13.79
C LEU A 8 -38.76 -15.95 -13.26
N ILE A 9 -38.49 -17.19 -13.69
CA ILE A 9 -37.25 -17.93 -13.32
C ILE A 9 -36.02 -17.23 -13.84
N ILE A 10 -36.04 -16.73 -15.08
CA ILE A 10 -34.89 -15.99 -15.65
C ILE A 10 -34.65 -14.69 -14.88
N VAL A 11 -35.68 -13.95 -14.53
CA VAL A 11 -35.52 -12.70 -13.75
C VAL A 11 -34.91 -12.97 -12.36
N VAL A 12 -35.39 -14.02 -11.69
CA VAL A 12 -34.86 -14.42 -10.37
C VAL A 12 -33.36 -14.81 -10.47
N LEU A 13 -32.98 -15.58 -11.53
CA LEU A 13 -31.60 -15.97 -11.78
C LEU A 13 -30.71 -14.74 -12.06
N LEU A 14 -31.19 -13.79 -12.86
CA LEU A 14 -30.44 -12.56 -13.14
C LEU A 14 -30.26 -11.68 -11.90
N LEU A 15 -31.29 -11.60 -11.06
CA LEU A 15 -31.22 -10.88 -9.78
C LEU A 15 -30.24 -11.55 -8.80
N SER A 16 -30.26 -12.88 -8.72
CA SER A 16 -29.31 -13.62 -7.86
C SER A 16 -27.87 -13.45 -8.31
N LEU A 17 -27.58 -13.47 -9.62
CA LEU A 17 -26.25 -13.21 -10.19
C LEU A 17 -25.77 -11.78 -9.90
N LYS A 18 -26.67 -10.81 -9.95
CA LYS A 18 -26.36 -9.40 -9.65
C LYS A 18 -26.01 -9.23 -8.17
N ILE A 19 -26.81 -9.82 -7.27
CA ILE A 19 -26.58 -9.79 -5.82
C ILE A 19 -25.22 -10.44 -5.47
N THR A 20 -24.88 -11.59 -6.07
CA THR A 20 -23.60 -12.26 -5.81
C THR A 20 -22.40 -11.44 -6.29
N ASN A 21 -22.51 -10.76 -7.45
CA ASN A 21 -21.45 -9.90 -7.95
C ASN A 21 -21.28 -8.64 -7.08
N ASP A 22 -22.38 -8.00 -6.67
CA ASP A 22 -22.35 -6.84 -5.79
C ASP A 22 -21.78 -7.19 -4.41
N THR A 23 -22.13 -8.36 -3.86
CA THR A 23 -21.60 -8.84 -2.58
C THR A 23 -20.10 -9.14 -2.70
N LYS A 24 -19.64 -9.74 -3.79
CA LYS A 24 -18.23 -10.00 -4.05
C LYS A 24 -17.44 -8.69 -4.16
N TYR A 25 -17.96 -7.69 -4.89
CA TYR A 25 -17.36 -6.36 -5.01
C TYR A 25 -17.25 -5.65 -3.65
N ILE A 26 -18.27 -5.74 -2.80
CA ILE A 26 -18.28 -5.15 -1.45
C ILE A 26 -17.26 -5.87 -0.54
N ILE A 27 -17.12 -7.20 -0.66
CA ILE A 27 -16.15 -7.97 0.12
C ILE A 27 -14.72 -7.61 -0.32
N GLU A 28 -14.44 -7.54 -1.62
CA GLU A 28 -13.13 -7.14 -2.14
C GLU A 28 -12.75 -5.71 -1.72
N LYS A 29 -13.71 -4.77 -1.74
CA LYS A 29 -13.49 -3.39 -1.29
C LYS A 29 -13.31 -3.26 0.24
N LYS A 30 -13.76 -4.24 1.01
CA LYS A 30 -13.65 -4.27 2.47
C LYS A 30 -12.30 -4.80 2.98
N GLU A 31 -11.44 -5.33 2.11
CA GLU A 31 -10.11 -5.81 2.49
C GLU A 31 -9.06 -4.69 2.59
N GLU A 32 -9.22 -3.59 1.86
CA GLU A 32 -8.30 -2.45 1.95
C GLU A 32 -8.46 -1.69 3.27
N ILE A 33 -7.36 -1.42 3.95
CA ILE A 33 -7.35 -0.69 5.24
C ILE A 33 -6.96 0.76 5.09
N GLY A 34 -6.53 1.17 3.91
CA GLY A 34 -6.10 2.53 3.61
C GLY A 34 -5.39 2.65 2.28
N TYR A 35 -4.71 3.78 2.11
CA TYR A 35 -3.99 4.12 0.88
C TYR A 35 -2.65 4.77 1.19
N ILE A 36 -1.67 4.53 0.33
CA ILE A 36 -0.49 5.37 0.22
C ILE A 36 -0.65 6.30 -0.97
N ILE A 37 -0.35 7.58 -0.78
CA ILE A 37 -0.39 8.62 -1.81
C ILE A 37 0.95 9.34 -1.81
N ILE A 38 1.64 9.35 -2.96
CA ILE A 38 2.90 10.07 -3.16
C ILE A 38 2.70 11.02 -4.35
N PRO A 39 2.31 12.28 -4.12
CA PRO A 39 1.93 13.22 -5.18
C PRO A 39 3.04 13.45 -6.22
N LYS A 40 4.29 13.54 -5.78
CA LYS A 40 5.45 13.81 -6.65
C LYS A 40 5.63 12.81 -7.79
N ILE A 41 5.25 11.56 -7.56
CA ILE A 41 5.37 10.47 -8.55
C ILE A 41 4.01 9.95 -9.01
N ASN A 42 2.91 10.70 -8.75
CA ASN A 42 1.54 10.35 -9.10
C ASN A 42 1.14 8.92 -8.67
N LEU A 43 1.62 8.49 -7.50
CA LEU A 43 1.30 7.17 -6.95
C LEU A 43 0.15 7.29 -5.96
N GLU A 44 -0.91 6.50 -6.21
CA GLU A 44 -1.99 6.25 -5.27
C GLU A 44 -2.34 4.77 -5.32
N ARG A 45 -2.15 4.05 -4.20
CA ARG A 45 -2.34 2.59 -4.13
C ARG A 45 -2.97 2.18 -2.80
N PRO A 46 -3.87 1.18 -2.84
CA PRO A 46 -4.45 0.61 -1.63
C PRO A 46 -3.40 -0.12 -0.78
N LEU A 47 -3.64 -0.11 0.53
CA LEU A 47 -2.92 -0.91 1.50
C LEU A 47 -3.85 -1.99 2.07
N TYR A 48 -3.31 -3.17 2.27
CA TYR A 48 -4.05 -4.33 2.74
C TYR A 48 -3.56 -4.80 4.12
N PRO A 49 -4.41 -5.44 4.93
CA PRO A 49 -3.99 -5.99 6.21
C PRO A 49 -2.77 -6.89 6.08
N ILE A 50 -1.88 -6.88 7.08
CA ILE A 50 -0.63 -7.68 7.08
C ILE A 50 -0.87 -9.15 6.75
N ASN A 51 -2.00 -9.72 7.21
CA ASN A 51 -2.36 -11.12 6.98
C ASN A 51 -3.19 -11.36 5.70
N SER A 52 -3.47 -10.31 4.90
CA SER A 52 -4.21 -10.45 3.64
C SER A 52 -3.36 -11.13 2.58
N LYS A 53 -4.00 -11.90 1.70
CA LYS A 53 -3.38 -12.47 0.48
C LYS A 53 -3.00 -11.39 -0.53
N GLU A 54 -3.56 -10.18 -0.38
CA GLU A 54 -3.24 -9.03 -1.21
C GLU A 54 -2.03 -8.25 -0.69
N ASN A 55 -1.62 -8.46 0.58
CA ASN A 55 -0.46 -7.80 1.18
C ASN A 55 0.85 -8.53 0.82
N THR A 56 1.20 -8.51 -0.44
CA THR A 56 2.43 -9.12 -0.98
C THR A 56 3.00 -8.27 -2.11
N ILE A 57 4.32 -8.20 -2.21
CA ILE A 57 5.01 -7.40 -3.25
C ILE A 57 4.74 -7.91 -4.67
N GLU A 58 4.35 -9.16 -4.83
CA GLU A 58 3.95 -9.74 -6.12
C GLU A 58 2.61 -9.23 -6.64
N LYS A 59 1.84 -8.54 -5.79
CA LYS A 59 0.53 -8.00 -6.16
C LYS A 59 0.39 -6.50 -5.90
N ASN A 60 0.89 -6.04 -4.76
CA ASN A 60 0.65 -4.70 -4.24
C ASN A 60 1.89 -4.15 -3.50
N ILE A 61 1.72 -2.98 -2.89
CA ILE A 61 2.66 -2.47 -1.90
C ILE A 61 2.38 -3.22 -0.60
N ALA A 62 3.37 -3.94 -0.10
CA ALA A 62 3.25 -4.77 1.09
C ALA A 62 3.62 -3.98 2.36
N ILE A 63 2.80 -4.13 3.40
CA ILE A 63 3.12 -3.74 4.77
C ILE A 63 3.96 -4.86 5.39
N LEU A 64 5.17 -4.56 5.83
CA LEU A 64 6.06 -5.55 6.45
C LEU A 64 5.58 -5.88 7.87
N LYS A 65 5.87 -7.13 8.33
CA LYS A 65 5.37 -7.68 9.60
C LYS A 65 5.82 -6.89 10.84
N GLU A 66 6.97 -6.25 10.76
CA GLU A 66 7.57 -5.44 11.82
C GLU A 66 6.94 -4.06 11.95
N SER A 67 5.96 -3.73 11.08
CA SER A 67 5.28 -2.44 11.09
C SER A 67 4.41 -2.24 12.33
N ILE A 68 4.41 -1.01 12.84
CA ILE A 68 3.46 -0.49 13.81
C ILE A 68 2.61 0.54 13.07
N MET A 69 1.28 0.38 13.12
CA MET A 69 0.36 1.16 12.30
C MET A 69 0.30 2.65 12.70
N PRO A 70 -0.08 3.55 11.77
CA PRO A 70 0.03 5.01 11.97
C PRO A 70 -0.80 5.59 13.11
N ASP A 71 -1.84 4.90 13.57
CA ASP A 71 -2.69 5.33 14.69
C ASP A 71 -2.02 5.14 16.06
N GLU A 72 -1.00 4.28 16.14
CA GLU A 72 -0.24 4.05 17.36
C GLU A 72 0.79 5.16 17.63
N THR A 73 1.15 5.32 18.91
CA THR A 73 2.19 6.27 19.34
C THR A 73 3.58 5.76 18.91
N ASN A 74 4.44 6.67 18.42
CA ASN A 74 5.80 6.32 17.96
C ASN A 74 5.82 5.17 16.95
N SER A 75 4.81 5.12 16.07
CA SER A 75 4.65 4.07 15.06
C SER A 75 5.78 4.10 14.02
N ILE A 76 6.10 2.92 13.48
CA ILE A 76 6.99 2.77 12.33
C ILE A 76 6.27 1.90 11.30
N LEU A 77 5.70 2.53 10.28
CA LEU A 77 5.10 1.82 9.15
C LEU A 77 6.16 1.54 8.10
N ILE A 78 6.36 0.27 7.73
CA ILE A 78 7.36 -0.13 6.75
C ILE A 78 6.64 -0.72 5.53
N LEU A 79 6.86 -0.09 4.37
CA LEU A 79 6.23 -0.48 3.11
C LEU A 79 7.29 -0.91 2.09
N ALA A 80 7.04 -2.02 1.43
CA ALA A 80 7.91 -2.57 0.39
C ALA A 80 7.13 -2.80 -0.90
N ALA A 81 7.77 -2.54 -2.05
CA ALA A 81 7.25 -2.89 -3.37
C ALA A 81 8.40 -3.09 -4.36
N HIS A 82 8.09 -3.68 -5.50
CA HIS A 82 9.05 -3.78 -6.60
C HIS A 82 9.39 -2.42 -7.21
N SER A 83 10.67 -2.28 -7.62
CA SER A 83 11.16 -1.30 -8.60
C SER A 83 11.34 -1.97 -9.96
N GLY A 84 11.76 -1.19 -10.97
CA GLY A 84 11.99 -1.67 -12.32
C GLY A 84 10.78 -1.45 -13.23
N THR A 85 10.74 -2.14 -14.37
CA THR A 85 9.69 -1.97 -15.37
C THR A 85 8.66 -3.09 -15.27
N GLY A 86 7.40 -2.74 -15.09
CA GLY A 86 6.32 -3.73 -15.07
C GLY A 86 5.09 -3.29 -14.31
N LYS A 87 4.00 -4.05 -14.46
CA LYS A 87 2.68 -3.70 -13.88
C LYS A 87 2.65 -3.69 -12.35
N ILE A 88 3.60 -4.35 -11.69
CA ILE A 88 3.70 -4.46 -10.23
C ILE A 88 4.88 -3.68 -9.64
N ALA A 89 5.59 -2.90 -10.48
CA ALA A 89 6.71 -2.05 -10.05
C ALA A 89 6.21 -0.73 -9.45
N PHE A 90 5.45 -0.79 -8.37
CA PHE A 90 4.80 0.38 -7.79
C PHE A 90 5.80 1.40 -7.23
N PHE A 91 7.03 0.98 -6.92
CA PHE A 91 8.11 1.84 -6.45
C PHE A 91 9.17 2.10 -7.53
N GLU A 92 8.79 1.98 -8.83
CA GLU A 92 9.67 2.27 -9.97
C GLU A 92 10.30 3.68 -9.89
N GLN A 93 9.50 4.68 -9.51
CA GLN A 93 9.92 6.08 -9.47
C GLN A 93 10.29 6.57 -8.05
N LEU A 94 10.48 5.64 -7.10
CA LEU A 94 10.74 6.01 -5.70
C LEU A 94 12.06 6.80 -5.54
N ASP A 95 13.04 6.57 -6.41
CA ASP A 95 14.33 7.26 -6.43
C ASP A 95 14.25 8.74 -6.90
N GLN A 96 13.08 9.19 -7.37
CA GLN A 96 12.84 10.60 -7.69
C GLN A 96 12.47 11.43 -6.45
N LEU A 97 12.20 10.78 -5.32
CA LEU A 97 11.90 11.50 -4.09
C LEU A 97 13.16 12.20 -3.55
N THR A 98 12.93 13.34 -2.93
CA THR A 98 13.95 14.18 -2.31
C THR A 98 13.51 14.57 -0.90
N ILE A 99 14.46 15.05 -0.11
CA ILE A 99 14.18 15.55 1.25
C ILE A 99 13.06 16.60 1.21
N ASN A 100 12.15 16.53 2.17
CA ASN A 100 10.93 17.32 2.33
C ASN A 100 9.77 16.99 1.38
N ASP A 101 9.89 16.03 0.46
CA ASP A 101 8.73 15.55 -0.28
C ASP A 101 7.69 14.93 0.68
N GLU A 102 6.42 15.09 0.34
CA GLU A 102 5.33 14.64 1.18
C GLU A 102 4.77 13.29 0.70
N ILE A 103 4.44 12.46 1.67
CA ILE A 103 3.78 11.18 1.49
C ILE A 103 2.60 11.11 2.45
N ILE A 104 1.44 10.72 1.95
CA ILE A 104 0.22 10.63 2.74
C ILE A 104 -0.15 9.15 2.91
N ILE A 105 -0.36 8.75 4.14
CA ILE A 105 -0.99 7.47 4.49
C ILE A 105 -2.40 7.76 4.96
N SER A 106 -3.38 7.36 4.17
CA SER A 106 -4.78 7.31 4.60
C SER A 106 -5.02 5.98 5.32
N TYR A 107 -5.40 6.02 6.58
CA TYR A 107 -5.64 4.84 7.40
C TYR A 107 -6.80 5.08 8.37
N HIS A 108 -7.78 4.19 8.40
CA HIS A 108 -9.00 4.32 9.23
C HIS A 108 -9.67 5.70 9.13
N ASN A 109 -9.83 6.20 7.90
CA ASN A 109 -10.43 7.52 7.60
C ASN A 109 -9.66 8.73 8.16
N LYS A 110 -8.38 8.54 8.51
CA LYS A 110 -7.47 9.62 8.89
C LYS A 110 -6.30 9.69 7.93
N ASN A 111 -5.84 10.90 7.66
CA ASN A 111 -4.65 11.14 6.86
C ASN A 111 -3.47 11.47 7.76
N TYR A 112 -2.37 10.74 7.56
CA TYR A 112 -1.08 10.95 8.20
C TYR A 112 -0.12 11.44 7.14
N THR A 113 0.28 12.71 7.21
CA THR A 113 1.24 13.30 6.27
C THR A 113 2.65 13.15 6.82
N TYR A 114 3.51 12.52 6.05
CA TYR A 114 4.92 12.33 6.36
C TYR A 114 5.76 13.17 5.41
N GLN A 115 6.94 13.60 5.88
CA GLN A 115 7.97 14.24 5.05
C GLN A 115 9.19 13.36 4.97
N VAL A 116 9.78 13.25 3.78
CA VAL A 116 11.05 12.58 3.56
C VAL A 116 12.14 13.28 4.36
N LYS A 117 12.82 12.53 5.23
CA LYS A 117 13.90 13.01 6.09
C LYS A 117 15.26 12.51 5.64
N ASP A 118 15.36 11.20 5.35
CA ASP A 118 16.61 10.58 4.95
C ASP A 118 16.40 9.65 3.76
N ILE A 119 17.38 9.57 2.87
CA ILE A 119 17.41 8.67 1.73
C ILE A 119 18.79 8.03 1.67
N TRP A 120 18.84 6.69 1.66
CA TRP A 120 20.11 5.97 1.51
C TRP A 120 19.94 4.64 0.79
N GLU A 121 21.06 4.07 0.41
CA GLU A 121 21.12 2.72 -0.15
C GLU A 121 21.95 1.82 0.77
N GLU A 122 21.52 0.59 0.95
CA GLU A 122 22.25 -0.43 1.71
C GLU A 122 22.16 -1.80 1.03
N LYS A 123 23.07 -2.71 1.37
CA LYS A 123 23.05 -4.07 0.85
C LYS A 123 21.80 -4.82 1.33
N LYS A 124 21.22 -5.61 0.43
CA LYS A 124 20.14 -6.55 0.78
C LYS A 124 20.73 -7.69 1.62
N ASN A 125 20.46 -7.65 2.90
CA ASN A 125 20.86 -8.67 3.86
C ASN A 125 19.67 -9.19 4.71
N GLY A 126 18.45 -8.80 4.31
CA GLY A 126 17.22 -9.14 5.04
C GLY A 126 16.88 -8.19 6.18
N TYR A 127 17.65 -7.12 6.37
CA TYR A 127 17.43 -6.11 7.42
C TYR A 127 17.35 -4.73 6.81
N ILE A 128 16.69 -3.82 7.53
CA ILE A 128 16.69 -2.37 7.26
C ILE A 128 17.19 -1.69 8.52
N ASN A 129 18.27 -0.91 8.39
CA ASN A 129 18.82 -0.16 9.51
C ASN A 129 18.05 1.15 9.68
N ILE A 130 17.04 1.16 10.55
CA ILE A 130 16.21 2.33 10.83
C ILE A 130 16.69 2.97 12.14
N ASN A 131 17.00 4.27 12.10
CA ASN A 131 17.17 5.05 13.31
C ASN A 131 15.79 5.35 13.89
N LYS A 132 15.44 4.70 15.02
CA LYS A 132 14.14 4.87 15.67
C LYS A 132 14.08 6.22 16.40
N GLU A 133 13.09 7.00 16.05
CA GLU A 133 12.79 8.28 16.69
C GLU A 133 11.55 8.14 17.58
N LEU A 134 11.43 9.06 18.55
CA LEU A 134 10.22 9.18 19.38
C LEU A 134 9.10 9.93 18.64
N LYS A 135 8.93 9.59 17.34
CA LYS A 135 7.93 10.15 16.44
C LYS A 135 7.38 9.07 15.54
N LYS A 136 6.24 9.33 14.92
CA LYS A 136 5.72 8.43 13.87
C LYS A 136 6.63 8.48 12.64
N GLN A 137 7.07 7.31 12.18
CA GLN A 137 7.94 7.14 11.01
C GLN A 137 7.22 6.32 9.94
N LEU A 138 7.54 6.63 8.68
CA LEU A 138 7.20 5.84 7.52
C LEU A 138 8.49 5.49 6.79
N VAL A 139 8.69 4.21 6.53
CA VAL A 139 9.85 3.72 5.80
C VAL A 139 9.38 3.05 4.51
N LEU A 140 9.89 3.52 3.37
CA LEU A 140 9.65 2.91 2.07
C LEU A 140 10.92 2.19 1.63
N THR A 141 10.79 0.98 1.10
CA THR A 141 11.93 0.22 0.58
C THR A 141 11.61 -0.46 -0.75
N THR A 142 12.62 -0.47 -1.62
CA THR A 142 12.57 -1.15 -2.91
C THR A 142 13.98 -1.59 -3.33
N CYS A 143 14.09 -2.37 -4.41
CA CYS A 143 15.40 -2.63 -5.02
C CYS A 143 16.02 -1.33 -5.54
N SER A 144 17.32 -1.12 -5.34
CA SER A 144 17.99 0.03 -5.94
C SER A 144 18.00 -0.10 -7.47
N PRO A 145 17.61 0.97 -8.20
CA PRO A 145 17.74 0.98 -9.66
C PRO A 145 19.20 1.17 -10.12
N LYS A 146 20.11 1.53 -9.21
CA LYS A 146 21.49 1.93 -9.52
C LYS A 146 22.53 0.85 -9.22
N LYS A 147 22.23 -0.06 -8.29
CA LYS A 147 23.21 -1.05 -7.80
C LYS A 147 22.54 -2.40 -7.57
N ASP A 148 23.13 -3.44 -8.12
CA ASP A 148 22.72 -4.82 -7.85
C ASP A 148 22.90 -5.17 -6.37
N ASN A 149 22.03 -6.05 -5.89
CA ASN A 149 22.01 -6.54 -4.51
C ASN A 149 21.95 -5.42 -3.45
N THR A 150 21.36 -4.29 -3.81
CA THR A 150 21.20 -3.11 -2.97
C THR A 150 19.72 -2.72 -2.90
N GLN A 151 19.28 -2.22 -1.77
CA GLN A 151 17.95 -1.68 -1.57
C GLN A 151 18.02 -0.16 -1.34
N LEU A 152 17.08 0.57 -1.91
CA LEU A 152 16.81 1.97 -1.63
C LEU A 152 15.88 2.05 -0.43
N ILE A 153 16.25 2.89 0.54
CA ILE A 153 15.45 3.18 1.74
C ILE A 153 15.13 4.66 1.77
N ILE A 154 13.88 4.97 2.03
CA ILE A 154 13.40 6.33 2.28
C ILE A 154 12.74 6.36 3.64
N ASN A 155 13.33 7.09 4.56
CA ASN A 155 12.80 7.32 5.90
C ASN A 155 12.10 8.68 5.95
N CYS A 156 10.87 8.66 6.46
CA CYS A 156 10.02 9.82 6.58
C CYS A 156 9.54 9.96 8.03
N THR A 157 9.37 11.18 8.48
CA THR A 157 8.78 11.47 9.80
C THR A 157 7.45 12.18 9.62
N ILE A 158 6.54 12.00 10.60
CA ILE A 158 5.25 12.69 10.59
C ILE A 158 5.46 14.20 10.51
N LYS A 159 4.73 14.85 9.62
CA LYS A 159 4.69 16.30 9.53
C LYS A 159 3.86 16.83 10.71
N GLU A 160 4.49 17.61 11.57
CA GLU A 160 3.79 18.34 12.63
C GLU A 160 2.93 19.45 11.97
N SER A 161 1.66 19.49 12.34
CA SER A 161 0.68 20.51 11.89
C SER A 161 0.83 21.78 12.69
#